data_a58e7350c8332fbe505c3d87d3e3afa7
#
_entry.id   a58e7350c8332fbe505c3d87d3e3afa7
#
_cell.length_a   1.000
_cell.length_b   1.000
_cell.length_c   1.000
_cell.angle_alpha   90.00
_cell.angle_beta   90.00
_cell.angle_gamma   90.00
#
_symmetry.space_group_name_H-M   'P 1'
#
loop_
_entity.id
_entity.type
_entity.pdbx_description
1 polymer ?
#
loop_
_entity_poly.entity_id
_entity_poly.type
_entity_poly.pdbx_seq_one_letter_code
_entity_poly.pdbx_strand_id
1 'polypeptide(L)'
;MEQEKKGLDQWVDFLSRTDLPVLKQTARDLATLREDQNKLSARGVAHVIAVDPMMTVKLLRYLQTHKHRSQQNEVVQVEQALMMMGVEAFFNKVPALPLVQEIMHGHTDALIQLLHVIHRAHRASEYAYDWAVRLTDLHYEEIRIATLLHDLAEMLMWCYAPQEMLKIREMQLQDKTLRTRAVQEQVFGFNLLDLQKTLVKNWQLPELLLHLMDDEYSTHQRVRNVILAVNLARHSANGWDDAALPDDYRDIAELLRMKADQVMVMVGVDAGIMCDPTMPHSTAEGS
;
A
#
# COMPACT_ATOMS: atom_id res chain seq x y z
N MET A 1 -7.21 -31.32 15.34
CA MET A 1 -6.32 -30.42 16.13
C MET A 1 -6.60 -29.00 15.64
N GLU A 2 -7.34 -28.22 16.40
CA GLU A 2 -7.46 -26.78 16.13
C GLU A 2 -6.04 -26.19 16.26
N GLN A 3 -5.50 -25.67 15.16
CA GLN A 3 -4.31 -24.83 15.24
C GLN A 3 -4.68 -23.61 16.10
N GLU A 4 -3.97 -23.45 17.20
CA GLU A 4 -4.11 -22.30 18.08
C GLU A 4 -3.94 -21.03 17.23
N LYS A 5 -5.00 -20.22 17.10
CA LYS A 5 -4.99 -19.01 16.27
C LYS A 5 -3.97 -18.04 16.87
N LYS A 6 -2.99 -17.63 16.07
CA LYS A 6 -2.04 -16.58 16.46
C LYS A 6 -2.80 -15.29 16.73
N GLY A 7 -2.62 -14.71 17.90
CA GLY A 7 -3.14 -13.38 18.23
C GLY A 7 -2.33 -12.26 17.59
N LEU A 8 -2.80 -11.02 17.74
CA LEU A 8 -2.16 -9.82 17.19
C LEU A 8 -0.65 -9.74 17.55
N ASP A 9 -0.33 -9.87 18.84
CA ASP A 9 1.05 -9.76 19.33
C ASP A 9 1.98 -10.84 18.75
N GLN A 10 1.46 -12.05 18.59
CA GLN A 10 2.21 -13.15 17.98
C GLN A 10 2.48 -12.91 16.49
N TRP A 11 1.54 -12.31 15.77
CA TRP A 11 1.74 -11.90 14.38
C TRP A 11 2.74 -10.76 14.25
N VAL A 12 2.65 -9.75 15.12
CA VAL A 12 3.63 -8.65 15.17
C VAL A 12 5.03 -9.17 15.45
N ASP A 13 5.20 -10.06 16.43
CA ASP A 13 6.51 -10.65 16.76
C ASP A 13 7.06 -11.49 15.59
N PHE A 14 6.22 -12.33 14.98
CA PHE A 14 6.59 -13.13 13.82
C PHE A 14 7.04 -12.27 12.64
N LEU A 15 6.21 -11.29 12.22
CA LEU A 15 6.51 -10.42 11.08
C LEU A 15 7.71 -9.49 11.34
N SER A 16 7.96 -9.14 12.60
CA SER A 16 9.12 -8.32 12.96
C SER A 16 10.45 -9.06 12.90
N ARG A 17 10.42 -10.40 13.09
CA ARG A 17 11.63 -11.25 12.98
C ARG A 17 11.81 -11.81 11.58
N THR A 18 10.75 -11.84 10.78
CA THR A 18 10.78 -12.40 9.44
C THR A 18 11.46 -11.44 8.47
N ASP A 19 12.24 -12.00 7.55
CA ASP A 19 12.77 -11.23 6.42
C ASP A 19 11.64 -11.01 5.40
N LEU A 20 11.34 -9.73 5.10
CA LEU A 20 10.22 -9.38 4.25
C LEU A 20 10.48 -9.80 2.79
N PRO A 21 9.49 -10.43 2.14
CA PRO A 21 9.67 -10.88 0.76
C PRO A 21 9.63 -9.71 -0.21
N VAL A 22 10.15 -9.93 -1.41
CA VAL A 22 10.20 -8.95 -2.51
C VAL A 22 9.63 -9.54 -3.77
N LEU A 23 9.10 -8.70 -4.65
CA LEU A 23 8.62 -9.14 -5.94
C LEU A 23 9.79 -9.64 -6.80
N LYS A 24 9.58 -10.75 -7.53
CA LYS A 24 10.57 -11.31 -8.45
C LYS A 24 11.00 -10.29 -9.51
N GLN A 25 10.09 -9.44 -9.97
CA GLN A 25 10.41 -8.39 -10.94
C GLN A 25 11.38 -7.38 -10.34
N THR A 26 11.11 -6.88 -9.13
CA THR A 26 11.99 -5.96 -8.41
C THR A 26 13.39 -6.55 -8.22
N ALA A 27 13.49 -7.83 -7.83
CA ALA A 27 14.80 -8.49 -7.67
C ALA A 27 15.58 -8.56 -8.99
N ARG A 28 14.90 -8.84 -10.10
CA ARG A 28 15.51 -8.88 -11.45
C ARG A 28 15.98 -7.49 -11.90
N ASP A 29 15.15 -6.48 -11.73
CA ASP A 29 15.45 -5.11 -12.16
C ASP A 29 16.63 -4.55 -11.36
N LEU A 30 16.67 -4.82 -10.04
CA LEU A 30 17.82 -4.47 -9.18
C LEU A 30 19.10 -5.20 -9.61
N ALA A 31 19.01 -6.49 -9.94
CA ALA A 31 20.17 -7.25 -10.43
C ALA A 31 20.70 -6.66 -11.76
N THR A 32 19.80 -6.35 -12.70
CA THR A 32 20.14 -5.72 -13.98
C THR A 32 20.80 -4.35 -13.79
N LEU A 33 20.29 -3.52 -12.89
CA LEU A 33 20.90 -2.23 -12.57
C LEU A 33 22.29 -2.38 -11.95
N ARG A 34 22.51 -3.41 -11.12
CA ARG A 34 23.81 -3.66 -10.49
C ARG A 34 24.90 -4.05 -11.52
N GLU A 35 24.51 -4.73 -12.60
CA GLU A 35 25.42 -5.12 -13.68
C GLU A 35 25.78 -3.93 -14.60
N ASP A 36 24.92 -2.93 -14.74
CA ASP A 36 25.13 -1.76 -15.59
C ASP A 36 25.61 -0.53 -14.78
N GLN A 37 26.94 -0.41 -14.63
CA GLN A 37 27.54 0.69 -13.88
C GLN A 37 27.16 2.09 -14.39
N ASN A 38 26.80 2.24 -15.67
CA ASN A 38 26.40 3.53 -16.23
C ASN A 38 25.00 3.96 -15.79
N LYS A 39 24.14 2.99 -15.44
CA LYS A 39 22.77 3.23 -14.97
C LYS A 39 22.65 3.15 -13.44
N LEU A 40 23.68 2.60 -12.77
CA LEU A 40 23.69 2.44 -11.34
C LEU A 40 23.75 3.79 -10.63
N SER A 41 22.61 4.25 -10.12
CA SER A 41 22.47 5.49 -9.38
C SER A 41 21.42 5.33 -8.28
N ALA A 42 21.51 6.16 -7.22
CA ALA A 42 20.49 6.17 -6.17
C ALA A 42 19.09 6.39 -6.74
N ARG A 43 18.95 7.28 -7.72
CA ARG A 43 17.68 7.55 -8.40
C ARG A 43 17.17 6.34 -9.20
N GLY A 44 18.05 5.66 -9.96
CA GLY A 44 17.67 4.47 -10.73
C GLY A 44 17.20 3.33 -9.83
N VAL A 45 17.91 3.09 -8.73
CA VAL A 45 17.55 2.07 -7.72
C VAL A 45 16.26 2.48 -7.00
N ALA A 46 16.09 3.76 -6.63
CA ALA A 46 14.87 4.26 -6.00
C ALA A 46 13.64 4.05 -6.88
N HIS A 47 13.77 4.27 -8.19
CA HIS A 47 12.66 4.05 -9.13
C HIS A 47 12.18 2.59 -9.13
N VAL A 48 13.10 1.62 -9.09
CA VAL A 48 12.77 0.20 -9.00
C VAL A 48 12.13 -0.16 -7.66
N ILE A 49 12.63 0.40 -6.55
CA ILE A 49 12.10 0.13 -5.20
C ILE A 49 10.69 0.72 -5.03
N ALA A 50 10.45 1.92 -5.55
CA ALA A 50 9.22 2.68 -5.32
C ALA A 50 7.94 2.03 -5.89
N VAL A 51 8.06 0.99 -6.70
CA VAL A 51 6.93 0.22 -7.23
C VAL A 51 6.63 -1.06 -6.42
N ASP A 52 7.53 -1.42 -5.50
CA ASP A 52 7.39 -2.61 -4.65
C ASP A 52 7.21 -2.18 -3.18
N PRO A 53 6.00 -2.28 -2.62
CA PRO A 53 5.74 -1.89 -1.23
C PRO A 53 6.56 -2.70 -0.23
N MET A 54 6.82 -3.99 -0.52
CA MET A 54 7.59 -4.87 0.36
C MET A 54 9.06 -4.46 0.40
N MET A 55 9.66 -4.15 -0.78
CA MET A 55 11.02 -3.68 -0.85
C MET A 55 11.19 -2.29 -0.26
N THR A 56 10.20 -1.41 -0.47
CA THR A 56 10.16 -0.07 0.14
C THR A 56 10.20 -0.15 1.66
N VAL A 57 9.30 -0.92 2.27
CA VAL A 57 9.26 -1.04 3.73
C VAL A 57 10.48 -1.77 4.28
N LYS A 58 11.04 -2.73 3.55
CA LYS A 58 12.28 -3.43 3.92
C LYS A 58 13.45 -2.46 4.03
N LEU A 59 13.60 -1.54 3.07
CA LEU A 59 14.62 -0.49 3.11
C LEU A 59 14.38 0.47 4.28
N LEU A 60 13.15 0.98 4.45
CA LEU A 60 12.83 1.91 5.54
C LEU A 60 13.06 1.29 6.92
N ARG A 61 12.64 0.03 7.11
CA ARG A 61 12.89 -0.73 8.36
C ARG A 61 14.39 -0.89 8.63
N TYR A 62 15.19 -1.21 7.60
CA TYR A 62 16.63 -1.30 7.74
C TYR A 62 17.25 0.02 8.23
N LEU A 63 16.83 1.14 7.64
CA LEU A 63 17.36 2.46 8.03
C LEU A 63 17.02 2.81 9.48
N GLN A 64 15.82 2.52 9.96
CA GLN A 64 15.42 2.81 11.32
C GLN A 64 16.25 1.99 12.34
N THR A 65 16.52 0.72 12.04
CA THR A 65 17.34 -0.14 12.91
C THR A 65 18.83 0.25 12.93
N HIS A 66 19.30 0.99 11.91
CA HIS A 66 20.68 1.43 11.74
C HIS A 66 20.86 2.95 11.82
N LYS A 67 19.86 3.65 12.37
CA LYS A 67 19.87 5.11 12.51
C LYS A 67 21.01 5.56 13.41
N HIS A 68 21.85 6.48 12.93
CA HIS A 68 22.88 7.10 13.75
C HIS A 68 22.25 8.01 14.82
N ARG A 69 22.81 8.02 16.03
CA ARG A 69 22.32 8.86 17.17
C ARG A 69 22.24 10.35 16.86
N SER A 70 23.05 10.83 15.92
CA SER A 70 23.05 12.25 15.46
C SER A 70 22.03 12.57 14.39
N GLN A 71 21.31 11.58 13.85
CA GLN A 71 20.35 11.78 12.78
C GLN A 71 19.01 12.22 13.38
N GLN A 72 18.73 13.52 13.33
CA GLN A 72 17.50 14.12 13.85
C GLN A 72 16.31 14.00 12.90
N ASN A 73 16.56 13.97 11.58
CA ASN A 73 15.52 13.92 10.59
C ASN A 73 15.15 12.47 10.23
N GLU A 74 13.86 12.21 10.19
CA GLU A 74 13.32 10.97 9.68
C GLU A 74 13.40 10.94 8.17
N VAL A 75 13.87 9.81 7.61
CA VAL A 75 13.98 9.64 6.17
C VAL A 75 12.81 8.76 5.71
N VAL A 76 11.95 9.32 4.89
CA VAL A 76 10.83 8.64 4.25
C VAL A 76 11.11 8.38 2.79
N GLN A 77 11.79 9.31 2.12
CA GLN A 77 12.04 9.24 0.67
C GLN A 77 13.10 8.18 0.34
N VAL A 78 12.76 7.26 -0.55
CA VAL A 78 13.62 6.13 -0.95
C VAL A 78 14.94 6.61 -1.57
N GLU A 79 14.91 7.63 -2.44
CA GLU A 79 16.13 8.17 -3.06
C GLU A 79 17.06 8.79 -2.02
N GLN A 80 16.52 9.56 -1.08
CA GLN A 80 17.30 10.14 0.02
C GLN A 80 17.91 9.04 0.91
N ALA A 81 17.15 7.98 1.19
CA ALA A 81 17.61 6.82 1.91
C ALA A 81 18.85 6.18 1.25
N LEU A 82 18.77 5.97 -0.06
CA LEU A 82 19.87 5.38 -0.85
C LEU A 82 21.08 6.31 -0.95
N MET A 83 20.87 7.62 -1.07
CA MET A 83 21.98 8.60 -1.04
C MET A 83 22.70 8.60 0.31
N MET A 84 21.97 8.45 1.42
CA MET A 84 22.55 8.43 2.77
C MET A 84 23.33 7.17 3.07
N MET A 85 22.80 6.00 2.69
CA MET A 85 23.48 4.72 2.96
C MET A 85 24.50 4.33 1.90
N GLY A 86 24.38 4.86 0.69
CA GLY A 86 25.15 4.48 -0.48
C GLY A 86 24.59 3.24 -1.20
N VAL A 87 24.60 3.28 -2.52
CA VAL A 87 24.00 2.21 -3.38
C VAL A 87 24.69 0.85 -3.16
N GLU A 88 26.01 0.81 -3.03
CA GLU A 88 26.75 -0.44 -2.75
C GLU A 88 26.38 -1.01 -1.38
N ALA A 89 26.24 -0.16 -0.36
CA ALA A 89 25.82 -0.61 0.98
C ALA A 89 24.39 -1.14 0.95
N PHE A 90 23.49 -0.54 0.15
CA PHE A 90 22.14 -1.04 -0.07
C PHE A 90 22.16 -2.49 -0.59
N PHE A 91 22.83 -2.76 -1.69
CA PHE A 91 22.89 -4.12 -2.25
C PHE A 91 23.48 -5.17 -1.29
N ASN A 92 24.38 -4.77 -0.43
CA ASN A 92 25.03 -5.67 0.53
C ASN A 92 24.22 -5.88 1.82
N LYS A 93 23.38 -4.91 2.21
CA LYS A 93 22.69 -4.89 3.52
C LYS A 93 21.19 -5.11 3.43
N VAL A 94 20.59 -4.81 2.29
CA VAL A 94 19.15 -4.94 2.05
C VAL A 94 18.91 -5.84 0.81
N PRO A 95 19.19 -7.15 0.91
CA PRO A 95 19.06 -8.05 -0.23
C PRO A 95 17.62 -8.14 -0.71
N ALA A 96 17.42 -8.23 -2.04
CA ALA A 96 16.11 -8.42 -2.66
C ALA A 96 15.66 -9.90 -2.58
N LEU A 97 15.65 -10.45 -1.38
CA LEU A 97 15.28 -11.84 -1.03
C LEU A 97 14.60 -11.84 0.35
N PRO A 98 13.78 -12.86 0.69
CA PRO A 98 13.29 -13.92 -0.18
C PRO A 98 12.30 -13.42 -1.22
N LEU A 99 12.00 -14.22 -2.25
CA LEU A 99 11.02 -13.84 -3.26
C LEU A 99 9.59 -14.19 -2.82
N VAL A 100 8.64 -13.31 -3.11
CA VAL A 100 7.19 -13.55 -2.87
C VAL A 100 6.75 -14.88 -3.49
N GLN A 101 7.16 -15.16 -4.72
CA GLN A 101 6.79 -16.37 -5.45
C GLN A 101 7.35 -17.66 -4.82
N GLU A 102 8.46 -17.57 -4.10
CA GLU A 102 9.04 -18.71 -3.37
C GLU A 102 8.26 -18.98 -2.09
N ILE A 103 7.95 -17.93 -1.31
CA ILE A 103 7.16 -18.05 -0.08
C ILE A 103 5.75 -18.57 -0.37
N MET A 104 5.14 -18.09 -1.45
CA MET A 104 3.76 -18.43 -1.83
C MET A 104 3.69 -19.65 -2.79
N HIS A 105 4.76 -20.42 -2.88
CA HIS A 105 4.75 -21.65 -3.69
C HIS A 105 3.61 -22.58 -3.25
N GLY A 106 2.78 -23.00 -4.20
CA GLY A 106 1.59 -23.83 -3.94
C GLY A 106 0.32 -23.07 -3.53
N HIS A 107 0.37 -21.73 -3.41
CA HIS A 107 -0.76 -20.86 -3.07
C HIS A 107 -1.11 -19.88 -4.22
N THR A 108 -1.33 -20.41 -5.43
CA THR A 108 -1.53 -19.59 -6.64
C THR A 108 -2.67 -18.59 -6.51
N ASP A 109 -3.83 -19.02 -5.97
CA ASP A 109 -4.99 -18.11 -5.83
C ASP A 109 -4.69 -16.96 -4.87
N ALA A 110 -4.00 -17.22 -3.77
CA ALA A 110 -3.59 -16.20 -2.82
C ALA A 110 -2.53 -15.27 -3.44
N LEU A 111 -1.59 -15.79 -4.23
CA LEU A 111 -0.60 -14.99 -4.95
C LEU A 111 -1.28 -14.03 -5.94
N ILE A 112 -2.30 -14.49 -6.67
CA ILE A 112 -3.08 -13.62 -7.56
C ILE A 112 -3.73 -12.48 -6.77
N GLN A 113 -4.32 -12.75 -5.62
CA GLN A 113 -4.93 -11.71 -4.78
C GLN A 113 -3.89 -10.73 -4.25
N LEU A 114 -2.74 -11.20 -3.77
CA LEU A 114 -1.63 -10.34 -3.36
C LEU A 114 -1.20 -9.40 -4.49
N LEU A 115 -1.03 -9.91 -5.71
CA LEU A 115 -0.64 -9.09 -6.87
C LEU A 115 -1.70 -8.04 -7.20
N HIS A 116 -3.01 -8.36 -7.04
CA HIS A 116 -4.08 -7.37 -7.18
C HIS A 116 -3.97 -6.26 -6.12
N VAL A 117 -3.67 -6.60 -4.85
CA VAL A 117 -3.48 -5.61 -3.78
C VAL A 117 -2.28 -4.72 -4.08
N ILE A 118 -1.15 -5.29 -4.48
CA ILE A 118 0.07 -4.54 -4.83
C ILE A 118 -0.18 -3.60 -6.03
N HIS A 119 -0.83 -4.10 -7.09
CA HIS A 119 -1.16 -3.28 -8.26
C HIS A 119 -2.08 -2.11 -7.88
N ARG A 120 -3.08 -2.36 -7.02
CA ARG A 120 -3.99 -1.34 -6.51
C ARG A 120 -3.24 -0.30 -5.67
N ALA A 121 -2.35 -0.73 -4.77
CA ALA A 121 -1.53 0.16 -3.96
C ALA A 121 -0.59 1.03 -4.80
N HIS A 122 0.03 0.45 -5.83
CA HIS A 122 0.85 1.19 -6.79
C HIS A 122 0.03 2.26 -7.51
N ARG A 123 -1.13 1.90 -8.07
CA ARG A 123 -2.02 2.85 -8.74
C ARG A 123 -2.51 3.96 -7.81
N ALA A 124 -2.88 3.61 -6.56
CA ALA A 124 -3.23 4.61 -5.56
C ALA A 124 -2.07 5.57 -5.28
N SER A 125 -0.84 5.06 -5.17
CA SER A 125 0.34 5.89 -4.92
C SER A 125 0.64 6.87 -6.04
N GLU A 126 0.36 6.52 -7.30
CA GLU A 126 0.48 7.41 -8.45
C GLU A 126 -0.58 8.52 -8.41
N TYR A 127 -1.84 8.19 -8.09
CA TYR A 127 -2.89 9.19 -7.90
C TYR A 127 -2.51 10.17 -6.77
N ALA A 128 -2.12 9.65 -5.63
CA ALA A 128 -1.77 10.47 -4.46
C ALA A 128 -0.59 11.41 -4.76
N TYR A 129 0.41 10.94 -5.48
CA TYR A 129 1.54 11.73 -5.94
C TYR A 129 1.09 12.86 -6.88
N ASP A 130 0.34 12.55 -7.95
CA ASP A 130 -0.14 13.53 -8.93
C ASP A 130 -0.99 14.62 -8.25
N TRP A 131 -1.87 14.23 -7.33
CA TRP A 131 -2.69 15.20 -6.59
C TRP A 131 -1.87 16.05 -5.63
N ALA A 132 -0.88 15.48 -4.94
CA ALA A 132 0.00 16.24 -4.07
C ALA A 132 0.81 17.30 -4.86
N VAL A 133 1.32 16.93 -6.04
CA VAL A 133 2.01 17.86 -6.94
C VAL A 133 1.08 18.98 -7.41
N ARG A 134 -0.17 18.66 -7.79
CA ARG A 134 -1.19 19.66 -8.19
C ARG A 134 -1.54 20.62 -7.05
N LEU A 135 -1.55 20.12 -5.81
CA LEU A 135 -1.78 20.91 -4.61
C LEU A 135 -0.54 21.67 -4.14
N THR A 136 0.58 21.59 -4.88
CA THR A 136 1.88 22.17 -4.52
C THR A 136 2.37 21.76 -3.13
N ASP A 137 2.04 20.54 -2.71
CA ASP A 137 2.48 19.99 -1.42
C ASP A 137 3.94 19.53 -1.54
N LEU A 138 4.81 20.06 -0.68
CA LEU A 138 6.23 19.73 -0.68
C LEU A 138 6.53 18.31 -0.19
N HIS A 139 5.55 17.62 0.42
CA HIS A 139 5.66 16.27 0.92
C HIS A 139 5.05 15.21 -0.02
N TYR A 140 5.06 15.47 -1.33
CA TYR A 140 4.46 14.59 -2.34
C TYR A 140 5.05 13.18 -2.34
N GLU A 141 6.35 13.03 -2.10
CA GLU A 141 7.00 11.71 -2.02
C GLU A 141 6.58 10.94 -0.76
N GLU A 142 6.48 11.62 0.37
CA GLU A 142 6.01 11.02 1.62
C GLU A 142 4.55 10.56 1.51
N ILE A 143 3.70 11.36 0.86
CA ILE A 143 2.31 11.01 0.58
C ILE A 143 2.25 9.79 -0.34
N ARG A 144 3.06 9.76 -1.39
CA ARG A 144 3.19 8.62 -2.30
C ARG A 144 3.55 7.33 -1.57
N ILE A 145 4.58 7.37 -0.71
CA ILE A 145 5.05 6.21 0.03
C ILE A 145 4.03 5.75 1.06
N ALA A 146 3.40 6.67 1.79
CA ALA A 146 2.33 6.34 2.73
C ALA A 146 1.16 5.64 2.01
N THR A 147 0.78 6.12 0.83
CA THR A 147 -0.27 5.51 0.01
C THR A 147 0.14 4.12 -0.50
N LEU A 148 1.38 3.95 -0.94
CA LEU A 148 1.90 2.65 -1.38
C LEU A 148 1.90 1.61 -0.25
N LEU A 149 2.16 2.03 0.99
CA LEU A 149 2.23 1.17 2.16
C LEU A 149 0.91 1.07 2.94
N HIS A 150 -0.16 1.72 2.47
CA HIS A 150 -1.44 1.80 3.19
C HIS A 150 -2.03 0.43 3.52
N ASP A 151 -1.96 -0.51 2.58
CA ASP A 151 -2.49 -1.88 2.74
C ASP A 151 -1.37 -2.92 3.05
N LEU A 152 -0.25 -2.48 3.66
CA LEU A 152 0.91 -3.34 3.90
C LEU A 152 0.59 -4.58 4.75
N ALA A 153 -0.22 -4.43 5.81
CA ALA A 153 -0.63 -5.58 6.64
C ALA A 153 -1.41 -6.61 5.81
N GLU A 154 -2.30 -6.17 4.91
CA GLU A 154 -3.02 -7.06 4.01
C GLU A 154 -2.04 -7.83 3.10
N MET A 155 -1.06 -7.14 2.52
CA MET A 155 -0.04 -7.78 1.66
C MET A 155 0.77 -8.83 2.41
N LEU A 156 1.18 -8.54 3.65
CA LEU A 156 1.91 -9.48 4.50
C LEU A 156 1.06 -10.68 4.88
N MET A 157 -0.22 -10.47 5.20
CA MET A 157 -1.11 -11.57 5.56
C MET A 157 -1.42 -12.46 4.35
N TRP A 158 -1.49 -11.95 3.13
CA TRP A 158 -1.54 -12.78 1.92
C TRP A 158 -0.31 -13.68 1.79
N CYS A 159 0.90 -13.19 2.15
CA CYS A 159 2.13 -13.97 2.10
C CYS A 159 2.19 -15.07 3.18
N TYR A 160 1.75 -14.78 4.41
CA TYR A 160 2.04 -15.61 5.58
C TYR A 160 0.80 -16.30 6.18
N ALA A 161 -0.41 -15.89 5.78
CA ALA A 161 -1.68 -16.48 6.18
C ALA A 161 -2.63 -16.66 4.97
N PRO A 162 -2.18 -17.26 3.85
CA PRO A 162 -2.93 -17.33 2.60
C PRO A 162 -4.29 -18.04 2.75
N GLN A 163 -4.38 -19.06 3.61
CA GLN A 163 -5.61 -19.82 3.83
C GLN A 163 -6.68 -18.97 4.53
N GLU A 164 -6.28 -18.23 5.57
CA GLU A 164 -7.16 -17.35 6.32
C GLU A 164 -7.63 -16.17 5.46
N MET A 165 -6.75 -15.62 4.63
CA MET A 165 -7.08 -14.54 3.70
C MET A 165 -8.06 -15.03 2.61
N LEU A 166 -7.88 -16.22 2.07
CA LEU A 166 -8.84 -16.84 1.13
C LEU A 166 -10.19 -17.06 1.79
N LYS A 167 -10.22 -17.50 3.05
CA LYS A 167 -11.45 -17.66 3.83
C LYS A 167 -12.19 -16.33 4.01
N ILE A 168 -11.49 -15.25 4.35
CA ILE A 168 -12.07 -13.90 4.44
C ILE A 168 -12.73 -13.52 3.12
N ARG A 169 -11.99 -13.69 2.02
CA ARG A 169 -12.49 -13.40 0.67
C ARG A 169 -13.73 -14.22 0.32
N GLU A 170 -13.72 -15.52 0.61
CA GLU A 170 -14.87 -16.41 0.37
C GLU A 170 -16.11 -15.94 1.13
N MET A 171 -15.97 -15.63 2.42
CA MET A 171 -17.07 -15.11 3.25
C MET A 171 -17.66 -13.82 2.66
N GLN A 172 -16.81 -12.88 2.19
CA GLN A 172 -17.26 -11.63 1.58
C GLN A 172 -17.91 -11.83 0.20
N LEU A 173 -17.53 -12.87 -0.56
CA LEU A 173 -18.17 -13.24 -1.82
C LEU A 173 -19.56 -13.86 -1.60
N GLN A 174 -19.72 -14.64 -0.53
CA GLN A 174 -20.99 -15.28 -0.16
C GLN A 174 -21.99 -14.26 0.40
N ASP A 175 -21.50 -13.28 1.17
CA ASP A 175 -22.31 -12.21 1.75
C ASP A 175 -21.61 -10.84 1.59
N LYS A 176 -22.07 -10.08 0.60
CA LYS A 176 -21.54 -8.73 0.27
C LYS A 176 -21.87 -7.69 1.34
N THR A 177 -22.75 -7.97 2.29
CA THR A 177 -23.10 -7.04 3.39
C THR A 177 -22.06 -7.08 4.51
N LEU A 178 -21.22 -8.10 4.57
CA LEU A 178 -20.20 -8.26 5.59
C LEU A 178 -19.11 -7.19 5.46
N ARG A 179 -18.94 -6.43 6.53
CA ARG A 179 -17.86 -5.45 6.62
C ARG A 179 -16.51 -6.15 6.78
N THR A 180 -15.52 -5.75 6.02
CA THR A 180 -14.16 -6.31 6.01
C THR A 180 -13.57 -6.45 7.41
N ARG A 181 -13.71 -5.41 8.26
CA ARG A 181 -13.23 -5.45 9.65
C ARG A 181 -13.85 -6.58 10.46
N ALA A 182 -15.16 -6.75 10.40
CA ALA A 182 -15.86 -7.80 11.15
C ALA A 182 -15.43 -9.22 10.72
N VAL A 183 -15.25 -9.44 9.42
CA VAL A 183 -14.77 -10.72 8.89
C VAL A 183 -13.33 -11.01 9.31
N GLN A 184 -12.46 -10.00 9.29
CA GLN A 184 -11.08 -10.11 9.76
C GLN A 184 -11.04 -10.46 11.25
N GLU A 185 -11.81 -9.79 12.10
CA GLU A 185 -11.93 -10.09 13.53
C GLU A 185 -12.47 -11.51 13.77
N GLN A 186 -13.41 -12.00 12.97
CA GLN A 186 -13.93 -13.36 13.06
C GLN A 186 -12.86 -14.41 12.71
N VAL A 187 -12.02 -14.16 11.69
CA VAL A 187 -11.03 -15.14 11.22
C VAL A 187 -9.74 -15.07 12.03
N PHE A 188 -9.20 -13.89 12.27
CA PHE A 188 -7.92 -13.66 12.95
C PHE A 188 -8.04 -13.36 14.45
N GLY A 189 -9.19 -12.85 14.91
CA GLY A 189 -9.36 -12.30 16.25
C GLY A 189 -8.94 -10.83 16.38
N PHE A 190 -8.51 -10.19 15.30
CA PHE A 190 -8.15 -8.79 15.19
C PHE A 190 -8.39 -8.31 13.74
N ASN A 191 -8.39 -7.01 13.51
CA ASN A 191 -8.45 -6.44 12.16
C ASN A 191 -7.05 -6.05 11.65
N LEU A 192 -6.89 -5.98 10.32
CA LEU A 192 -5.59 -5.73 9.71
C LEU A 192 -5.10 -4.29 9.89
N LEU A 193 -5.98 -3.34 10.17
CA LEU A 193 -5.58 -1.97 10.50
C LEU A 193 -4.84 -1.91 11.85
N ASP A 194 -5.30 -2.67 12.86
CA ASP A 194 -4.61 -2.76 14.15
C ASP A 194 -3.23 -3.42 13.99
N LEU A 195 -3.15 -4.47 13.15
CA LEU A 195 -1.87 -5.08 12.81
C LEU A 195 -0.93 -4.07 12.15
N GLN A 196 -1.41 -3.32 11.16
CA GLN A 196 -0.65 -2.29 10.46
C GLN A 196 -0.10 -1.23 11.41
N LYS A 197 -0.99 -0.62 12.22
CA LYS A 197 -0.61 0.41 13.21
C LYS A 197 0.45 -0.13 14.18
N THR A 198 0.31 -1.39 14.62
CA THR A 198 1.25 -2.00 15.56
C THR A 198 2.59 -2.33 14.89
N LEU A 199 2.59 -2.85 13.66
CA LEU A 199 3.82 -3.12 12.90
C LEU A 199 4.62 -1.84 12.62
N VAL A 200 3.96 -0.78 12.14
CA VAL A 200 4.61 0.51 11.84
C VAL A 200 5.29 1.08 13.08
N LYS A 201 4.63 1.01 14.25
CA LYS A 201 5.20 1.42 15.55
C LYS A 201 6.36 0.51 15.98
N ASN A 202 6.17 -0.81 15.89
CA ASN A 202 7.19 -1.78 16.30
C ASN A 202 8.46 -1.67 15.43
N TRP A 203 8.32 -1.44 14.15
CA TRP A 203 9.43 -1.22 13.22
C TRP A 203 10.01 0.18 13.28
N GLN A 204 9.46 1.05 14.14
CA GLN A 204 9.88 2.45 14.30
C GLN A 204 9.90 3.20 12.96
N LEU A 205 8.96 2.88 12.07
CA LEU A 205 8.85 3.61 10.80
C LEU A 205 8.55 5.09 11.08
N PRO A 206 8.90 6.00 10.16
CA PRO A 206 8.70 7.44 10.34
C PRO A 206 7.30 7.79 10.82
N GLU A 207 7.20 8.65 11.85
CA GLU A 207 5.92 9.03 12.45
C GLU A 207 4.98 9.68 11.42
N LEU A 208 5.55 10.40 10.46
CA LEU A 208 4.79 10.96 9.34
C LEU A 208 4.03 9.89 8.55
N LEU A 209 4.65 8.72 8.29
CA LEU A 209 3.96 7.62 7.60
C LEU A 209 2.82 7.06 8.44
N LEU A 210 3.02 6.89 9.75
CA LEU A 210 1.96 6.43 10.64
C LEU A 210 0.77 7.39 10.60
N HIS A 211 1.04 8.69 10.66
CA HIS A 211 0.00 9.72 10.62
C HIS A 211 -0.74 9.76 9.27
N LEU A 212 0.00 9.66 8.15
CA LEU A 212 -0.58 9.69 6.81
C LEU A 212 -1.43 8.44 6.48
N MET A 213 -1.13 7.30 7.12
CA MET A 213 -1.90 6.05 6.95
C MET A 213 -3.02 5.86 7.97
N ASP A 214 -3.29 6.87 8.82
CA ASP A 214 -4.33 6.78 9.85
C ASP A 214 -5.60 7.52 9.41
N ASP A 215 -6.62 6.76 9.04
CA ASP A 215 -7.93 7.27 8.58
C ASP A 215 -8.66 8.13 9.63
N GLU A 216 -8.27 8.06 10.91
CA GLU A 216 -8.84 8.91 11.97
C GLU A 216 -8.53 10.40 11.75
N TYR A 217 -7.45 10.72 11.02
CA TYR A 217 -7.08 12.09 10.65
C TYR A 217 -7.59 12.52 9.27
N SER A 218 -8.68 11.95 8.78
CA SER A 218 -9.26 12.17 7.45
C SER A 218 -9.60 13.63 7.11
N THR A 219 -9.71 14.52 8.11
CA THR A 219 -9.90 15.96 7.90
C THR A 219 -8.61 16.68 7.46
N HIS A 220 -7.45 16.07 7.68
CA HIS A 220 -6.17 16.66 7.27
C HIS A 220 -5.95 16.44 5.78
N GLN A 221 -5.63 17.50 5.02
CA GLN A 221 -5.53 17.47 3.54
C GLN A 221 -4.66 16.33 3.01
N ARG A 222 -3.50 16.05 3.62
CA ARG A 222 -2.58 14.99 3.18
C ARG A 222 -3.14 13.61 3.43
N VAL A 223 -3.75 13.39 4.60
CA VAL A 223 -4.42 12.13 4.95
C VAL A 223 -5.61 11.91 4.03
N ARG A 224 -6.41 12.95 3.78
CA ARG A 224 -7.52 12.90 2.82
C ARG A 224 -7.05 12.53 1.41
N ASN A 225 -5.90 13.05 0.96
CA ASN A 225 -5.28 12.66 -0.31
C ASN A 225 -5.00 11.15 -0.35
N VAL A 226 -4.34 10.60 0.68
CA VAL A 226 -4.05 9.16 0.78
C VAL A 226 -5.33 8.33 0.72
N ILE A 227 -6.32 8.65 1.57
CA ILE A 227 -7.58 7.90 1.66
C ILE A 227 -8.33 7.89 0.33
N LEU A 228 -8.49 9.06 -0.30
CA LEU A 228 -9.20 9.17 -1.57
C LEU A 228 -8.49 8.44 -2.71
N ALA A 229 -7.16 8.47 -2.74
CA ALA A 229 -6.39 7.72 -3.72
C ALA A 229 -6.54 6.20 -3.55
N VAL A 230 -6.52 5.72 -2.30
CA VAL A 230 -6.76 4.30 -1.98
C VAL A 230 -8.19 3.88 -2.34
N ASN A 231 -9.19 4.71 -2.01
CA ASN A 231 -10.59 4.43 -2.34
C ASN A 231 -10.81 4.38 -3.85
N LEU A 232 -10.35 5.38 -4.59
CA LEU A 232 -10.45 5.39 -6.05
C LEU A 232 -9.81 4.15 -6.68
N ALA A 233 -8.58 3.80 -6.26
CA ALA A 233 -7.90 2.62 -6.79
C ALA A 233 -8.61 1.31 -6.44
N ARG A 234 -9.31 1.24 -5.29
CA ARG A 234 -10.12 0.10 -4.86
C ARG A 234 -11.39 -0.03 -5.68
N HIS A 235 -12.17 1.04 -5.79
CA HIS A 235 -13.44 1.04 -6.47
C HIS A 235 -13.29 0.89 -7.99
N SER A 236 -12.22 1.45 -8.58
CA SER A 236 -11.94 1.29 -10.01
C SER A 236 -11.19 0.01 -10.39
N ALA A 237 -10.88 -0.88 -9.42
CA ALA A 237 -10.07 -2.07 -9.69
C ALA A 237 -10.68 -3.04 -10.71
N ASN A 238 -12.01 -3.12 -10.79
CA ASN A 238 -12.75 -4.01 -11.70
C ASN A 238 -13.43 -3.25 -12.85
N GLY A 239 -13.20 -1.96 -12.99
CA GLY A 239 -13.83 -1.10 -13.99
C GLY A 239 -14.31 0.21 -13.40
N TRP A 240 -15.00 1.01 -14.23
CA TRP A 240 -15.46 2.35 -13.86
C TRP A 240 -16.97 2.41 -13.58
N ASP A 241 -17.60 1.27 -13.30
CA ASP A 241 -19.03 1.10 -13.06
C ASP A 241 -19.39 0.80 -11.59
N ASP A 242 -18.41 0.92 -10.66
CA ASP A 242 -18.65 0.75 -9.24
C ASP A 242 -19.51 1.90 -8.69
N ALA A 243 -20.53 1.55 -7.88
CA ALA A 243 -21.50 2.49 -7.32
C ALA A 243 -20.88 3.55 -6.38
N ALA A 244 -19.68 3.33 -5.86
CA ALA A 244 -18.97 4.29 -4.99
C ALA A 244 -18.21 5.37 -5.79
N LEU A 245 -17.90 5.14 -7.05
CA LEU A 245 -17.09 6.06 -7.87
C LEU A 245 -17.64 7.48 -7.99
N PRO A 246 -18.98 7.71 -8.14
CA PRO A 246 -19.52 9.08 -8.17
C PRO A 246 -19.22 9.88 -6.90
N ASP A 247 -19.20 9.23 -5.74
CA ASP A 247 -18.82 9.87 -4.47
C ASP A 247 -17.31 10.15 -4.43
N ASP A 248 -16.49 9.18 -4.85
CA ASP A 248 -15.03 9.38 -4.96
C ASP A 248 -14.71 10.59 -5.85
N TYR A 249 -15.35 10.72 -7.02
CA TYR A 249 -15.11 11.87 -7.93
C TYR A 249 -15.48 13.20 -7.28
N ARG A 250 -16.59 13.26 -6.51
CA ARG A 250 -16.98 14.47 -5.79
C ARG A 250 -15.98 14.84 -4.70
N ASP A 251 -15.55 13.87 -3.92
CA ASP A 251 -14.62 14.09 -2.82
C ASP A 251 -13.22 14.48 -3.33
N ILE A 252 -12.76 13.88 -4.42
CA ILE A 252 -11.50 14.25 -5.10
C ILE A 252 -11.63 15.65 -5.71
N ALA A 253 -12.77 15.98 -6.33
CA ALA A 253 -13.05 17.30 -6.88
C ALA A 253 -12.98 18.39 -5.81
N GLU A 254 -13.52 18.11 -4.61
CA GLU A 254 -13.41 19.02 -3.47
C GLU A 254 -11.95 19.18 -3.01
N LEU A 255 -11.20 18.08 -2.88
CA LEU A 255 -9.78 18.09 -2.50
C LEU A 255 -8.96 18.94 -3.47
N LEU A 256 -9.16 18.75 -4.78
CA LEU A 256 -8.38 19.37 -5.86
C LEU A 256 -8.94 20.72 -6.31
N ARG A 257 -10.09 21.15 -5.75
CA ARG A 257 -10.80 22.40 -6.13
C ARG A 257 -11.10 22.47 -7.61
N MET A 258 -11.61 21.38 -8.18
CA MET A 258 -11.97 21.25 -9.59
C MET A 258 -13.37 20.63 -9.72
N LYS A 259 -13.89 20.43 -10.94
CA LYS A 259 -15.17 19.78 -11.14
C LYS A 259 -15.02 18.25 -11.22
N ALA A 260 -16.08 17.52 -10.85
CA ALA A 260 -16.06 16.05 -10.86
C ALA A 260 -15.86 15.47 -12.28
N ASP A 261 -16.41 16.10 -13.32
CA ASP A 261 -16.17 15.73 -14.71
C ASP A 261 -14.70 15.84 -15.13
N GLN A 262 -14.00 16.86 -14.63
CA GLN A 262 -12.56 17.02 -14.85
C GLN A 262 -11.75 15.97 -14.10
N VAL A 263 -12.20 15.54 -12.91
CA VAL A 263 -11.58 14.42 -12.19
C VAL A 263 -11.72 13.13 -12.99
N MET A 264 -12.90 12.82 -13.52
CA MET A 264 -13.14 11.63 -14.35
C MET A 264 -12.18 11.55 -15.53
N VAL A 265 -12.00 12.64 -16.26
CA VAL A 265 -11.03 12.73 -17.36
C VAL A 265 -9.59 12.53 -16.87
N MET A 266 -9.23 13.19 -15.77
CA MET A 266 -7.88 13.13 -15.19
C MET A 266 -7.47 11.72 -14.78
N VAL A 267 -8.39 10.94 -14.20
CA VAL A 267 -8.12 9.58 -13.74
C VAL A 267 -8.26 8.52 -14.83
N GLY A 268 -8.60 8.92 -16.06
CA GLY A 268 -8.65 8.06 -17.23
C GLY A 268 -9.95 7.27 -17.40
N VAL A 269 -11.08 7.81 -16.92
CA VAL A 269 -12.39 7.25 -17.23
C VAL A 269 -12.67 7.43 -18.72
N ASP A 270 -12.87 6.33 -19.45
CA ASP A 270 -13.25 6.39 -20.85
C ASP A 270 -14.62 7.10 -21.00
N ALA A 271 -14.71 8.03 -21.93
CA ALA A 271 -15.91 8.83 -22.19
C ALA A 271 -17.18 8.02 -22.54
N GLY A 272 -17.05 6.71 -22.71
CA GLY A 272 -18.16 5.78 -23.01
C GLY A 272 -18.81 5.16 -21.77
N ILE A 273 -18.21 5.28 -20.58
CA ILE A 273 -18.79 4.77 -19.33
C ILE A 273 -19.41 5.97 -18.61
N MET A 274 -20.74 6.10 -18.71
CA MET A 274 -21.48 7.16 -18.02
C MET A 274 -21.58 6.83 -16.52
N CYS A 275 -20.58 7.25 -15.73
CA CYS A 275 -20.76 7.48 -14.31
C CYS A 275 -21.27 8.92 -14.14
N ASP A 276 -22.55 9.08 -13.80
CA ASP A 276 -23.10 10.38 -13.51
C ASP A 276 -22.75 10.79 -12.06
N PRO A 277 -21.81 11.74 -11.84
CA PRO A 277 -21.42 12.16 -10.51
C PRO A 277 -22.51 12.91 -9.75
N THR A 278 -23.67 13.18 -10.39
CA THR A 278 -24.80 13.87 -9.78
C THR A 278 -25.89 12.92 -9.26
N MET A 279 -25.81 11.62 -9.62
CA MET A 279 -26.78 10.64 -9.13
C MET A 279 -26.53 10.34 -7.65
N PRO A 280 -27.55 10.54 -6.78
CA PRO A 280 -27.47 10.04 -5.41
C PRO A 280 -27.40 8.50 -5.42
N HIS A 281 -26.64 7.92 -4.50
CA HIS A 281 -26.66 6.47 -4.31
C HIS A 281 -28.10 5.98 -4.21
N SER A 282 -28.49 5.04 -5.04
CA SER A 282 -29.63 4.21 -4.72
C SER A 282 -29.21 3.40 -3.48
N THR A 283 -29.61 3.86 -2.31
CA THR A 283 -29.69 2.98 -1.15
C THR A 283 -30.45 1.76 -1.62
N ALA A 284 -29.76 0.61 -1.66
CA ALA A 284 -30.41 -0.68 -1.80
C ALA A 284 -31.29 -0.85 -0.55
N GLU A 285 -32.45 -0.19 -0.54
CA GLU A 285 -33.56 -0.53 0.32
C GLU A 285 -34.24 -1.72 -0.31
N GLY A 286 -34.12 -2.84 0.34
CA GLY A 286 -35.15 -3.78 0.65
C GLY A 286 -35.89 -4.48 -0.49
N SER A 287 -35.65 -5.73 -0.63
CA SER A 287 -36.75 -6.71 -0.56
C SER A 287 -36.19 -8.07 -0.18
#